data_176a5470b5f43738545a22c11a904af1
#
_entry.id   176a5470b5f43738545a22c11a904af1
#
_cell.length_a   1.000
_cell.length_b   1.000
_cell.length_c   1.000
_cell.angle_alpha   90.00
_cell.angle_beta   90.00
_cell.angle_gamma   90.00
#
_symmetry.space_group_name_H-M   'P 1'
#
loop_
_entity.id
_entity.type
_entity.pdbx_description
1 polymer ?
#
loop_
_entity_poly.entity_id
_entity_poly.type
_entity_poly.pdbx_seq_one_letter_code
_entity_poly.pdbx_strand_id
1 'polypeptide(L)'
;MKPNNWVSSSQATELLSKQLVTWPLAEKNYKALEAVQVKSFDMGGFSIRAQFNPARIVSTGAKVDARSLKERKCFLCPENLPVEQERLPFGFRHLVLCNPYPIFPQHFTIPTRKHTPQLILPQWNDFLELTRRLAPFTVFYNGPRSGASAPDHAHFQAVTRGIMPLDEEVTQFIRQSYASVYDNLSLIHISEPTRP
;
A
#
# COMPACT_ATOMS: atom_id res chain seq x y z
N MET A 1 -10.02 -27.13 -12.91
CA MET A 1 -9.81 -26.12 -11.85
C MET A 1 -8.62 -25.27 -12.25
N LYS A 2 -8.77 -23.96 -12.42
CA LYS A 2 -7.61 -23.06 -12.65
C LYS A 2 -6.81 -22.99 -11.35
N PRO A 3 -5.47 -23.06 -11.39
CA PRO A 3 -4.65 -23.00 -10.19
C PRO A 3 -4.97 -21.72 -9.42
N ASN A 4 -5.14 -21.87 -8.12
CA ASN A 4 -5.51 -20.77 -7.21
C ASN A 4 -4.25 -19.92 -6.97
N ASN A 5 -3.93 -19.00 -7.89
CA ASN A 5 -2.75 -18.11 -7.84
C ASN A 5 -2.95 -16.95 -6.86
N TRP A 6 -3.46 -17.27 -5.67
CA TRP A 6 -3.65 -16.28 -4.63
C TRP A 6 -2.54 -16.38 -3.59
N VAL A 7 -1.82 -15.28 -3.41
CA VAL A 7 -0.79 -15.17 -2.38
C VAL A 7 -1.45 -15.05 -1.02
N SER A 8 -0.95 -15.81 -0.05
CA SER A 8 -1.28 -15.66 1.37
C SER A 8 -0.37 -14.61 2.03
N SER A 9 -0.79 -14.12 3.20
CA SER A 9 0.03 -13.21 4.01
C SER A 9 1.36 -13.82 4.43
N SER A 10 1.41 -15.13 4.70
CA SER A 10 2.66 -15.84 5.02
C SER A 10 3.63 -15.87 3.84
N GLN A 11 3.14 -16.12 2.63
CA GLN A 11 3.96 -16.07 1.42
C GLN A 11 4.48 -14.65 1.13
N ALA A 12 3.67 -13.61 1.39
CA ALA A 12 4.13 -12.23 1.25
C ALA A 12 5.25 -11.91 2.27
N THR A 13 5.10 -12.35 3.52
CA THR A 13 6.14 -12.19 4.56
C THR A 13 7.42 -12.94 4.20
N GLU A 14 7.31 -14.17 3.68
CA GLU A 14 8.44 -14.96 3.22
C GLU A 14 9.17 -14.28 2.05
N LEU A 15 8.42 -13.77 1.06
CA LEU A 15 8.98 -12.95 -0.03
C LEU A 15 9.81 -11.80 0.54
N LEU A 16 9.27 -11.04 1.48
CA LEU A 16 9.99 -9.92 2.09
C LEU A 16 11.26 -10.38 2.78
N SER A 17 11.18 -11.41 3.63
CA SER A 17 12.34 -11.95 4.36
C SER A 17 13.45 -12.38 3.39
N LYS A 18 13.09 -13.03 2.30
CA LYS A 18 14.03 -13.42 1.25
C LYS A 18 14.64 -12.20 0.54
N GLN A 19 13.82 -11.21 0.19
CA GLN A 19 14.27 -10.01 -0.51
C GLN A 19 15.22 -9.16 0.36
N LEU A 20 15.07 -9.16 1.68
CA LEU A 20 15.99 -8.47 2.58
C LEU A 20 17.39 -9.12 2.62
N VAL A 21 17.51 -10.38 2.20
CA VAL A 21 18.79 -11.09 2.10
C VAL A 21 19.37 -11.01 0.69
N THR A 22 18.52 -11.07 -0.33
CA THR A 22 18.95 -11.22 -1.73
C THR A 22 19.00 -9.92 -2.52
N TRP A 23 18.42 -8.84 -2.00
CA TRP A 23 18.35 -7.55 -2.70
C TRP A 23 18.97 -6.42 -1.86
N PRO A 24 20.23 -6.03 -2.12
CA PRO A 24 20.96 -5.04 -1.31
C PRO A 24 20.26 -3.68 -1.16
N LEU A 25 19.53 -3.24 -2.20
CA LEU A 25 18.75 -2.01 -2.12
C LEU A 25 17.62 -2.11 -1.08
N ALA A 26 16.90 -3.22 -1.08
CA ALA A 26 15.84 -3.46 -0.11
C ALA A 26 16.41 -3.57 1.31
N GLU A 27 17.44 -4.40 1.52
CA GLU A 27 18.12 -4.54 2.80
C GLU A 27 18.52 -3.17 3.39
N LYS A 28 19.26 -2.37 2.61
CA LYS A 28 19.72 -1.03 3.00
C LYS A 28 18.57 -0.14 3.44
N ASN A 29 17.50 -0.09 2.64
CA ASN A 29 16.40 0.85 2.87
C ASN A 29 15.47 0.39 4.02
N TYR A 30 15.31 -0.92 4.23
CA TYR A 30 14.60 -1.45 5.40
C TYR A 30 15.39 -1.23 6.69
N LYS A 31 16.71 -1.41 6.67
CA LYS A 31 17.59 -1.07 7.80
C LYS A 31 17.54 0.41 8.15
N ALA A 32 17.39 1.29 7.15
CA ALA A 32 17.27 2.73 7.37
C ALA A 32 15.97 3.13 8.11
N LEU A 33 14.98 2.24 8.24
CA LEU A 33 13.80 2.49 9.08
C LEU A 33 14.13 2.60 10.56
N GLU A 34 15.25 2.03 11.03
CA GLU A 34 15.70 2.14 12.43
C GLU A 34 16.08 3.58 12.81
N ALA A 35 16.47 4.40 11.82
CA ALA A 35 16.86 5.80 12.01
C ALA A 35 15.73 6.80 11.73
N VAL A 36 14.50 6.31 11.49
CA VAL A 36 13.37 7.15 11.20
C VAL A 36 12.92 7.93 12.42
N GLN A 37 12.71 9.23 12.23
CA GLN A 37 12.16 10.12 13.25
C GLN A 37 10.65 10.25 13.05
N VAL A 38 9.89 10.08 14.13
CA VAL A 38 8.42 10.16 14.11
C VAL A 38 7.97 11.24 15.09
N LYS A 39 7.07 12.11 14.65
CA LYS A 39 6.37 13.09 15.48
C LYS A 39 4.87 12.90 15.35
N SER A 40 4.20 12.77 16.47
CA SER A 40 2.73 12.63 16.51
C SER A 40 2.10 13.95 16.94
N PHE A 41 0.95 14.26 16.34
CA PHE A 41 0.14 15.45 16.65
C PHE A 41 -1.28 14.97 16.94
N ASP A 42 -1.82 15.37 18.09
CA ASP A 42 -3.23 15.20 18.41
C ASP A 42 -4.00 16.41 17.85
N MET A 43 -5.02 16.13 17.05
CA MET A 43 -5.85 17.13 16.37
C MET A 43 -7.25 17.23 16.98
N GLY A 44 -7.46 16.71 18.20
CA GLY A 44 -8.74 16.82 18.91
C GLY A 44 -9.86 15.90 18.38
N GLY A 45 -9.52 14.75 17.84
CA GLY A 45 -10.48 13.76 17.33
C GLY A 45 -9.86 12.76 16.37
N PHE A 46 -8.66 13.06 15.90
CA PHE A 46 -7.81 12.17 15.11
C PHE A 46 -6.34 12.52 15.33
N SER A 47 -5.46 11.59 15.00
CA SER A 47 -4.01 11.78 15.15
C SER A 47 -3.31 11.87 13.80
N ILE A 48 -2.32 12.75 13.71
CA ILE A 48 -1.40 12.82 12.58
C ILE A 48 -0.03 12.33 13.03
N ARG A 49 0.56 11.42 12.27
CA ARG A 49 1.93 10.94 12.49
C ARG A 49 2.82 11.40 11.34
N ALA A 50 3.69 12.37 11.59
CA ALA A 50 4.70 12.82 10.64
C ALA A 50 5.95 11.95 10.80
N GLN A 51 6.42 11.39 9.68
CA GLN A 51 7.59 10.52 9.63
C GLN A 51 8.65 11.12 8.72
N PHE A 52 9.84 11.33 9.26
CA PHE A 52 11.00 11.78 8.51
C PHE A 52 11.97 10.61 8.28
N ASN A 53 12.15 10.23 7.02
CA ASN A 53 13.08 9.19 6.58
C ASN A 53 14.00 9.75 5.49
N PRO A 54 15.25 10.11 5.81
CA PRO A 54 16.20 10.67 4.84
C PRO A 54 16.48 9.73 3.65
N ALA A 55 16.44 8.42 3.87
CA ALA A 55 16.69 7.41 2.82
C ALA A 55 15.61 7.41 1.72
N ARG A 56 14.45 8.05 1.96
CA ARG A 56 13.35 8.11 0.99
C ARG A 56 13.36 9.31 0.06
N ILE A 57 14.34 10.20 0.15
CA ILE A 57 14.42 11.40 -0.71
C ILE A 57 14.33 11.02 -2.20
N VAL A 58 14.97 9.92 -2.61
CA VAL A 58 14.91 9.42 -3.99
C VAL A 58 13.48 9.07 -4.42
N SER A 59 12.71 8.42 -3.55
CA SER A 59 11.33 8.02 -3.88
C SER A 59 10.36 9.20 -3.83
N THR A 60 10.51 10.10 -2.86
CA THR A 60 9.65 11.29 -2.73
C THR A 60 9.94 12.35 -3.79
N GLY A 61 11.16 12.37 -4.35
CA GLY A 61 11.57 13.24 -5.44
C GLY A 61 11.20 12.74 -6.84
N ALA A 62 10.39 11.67 -6.96
CA ALA A 62 9.96 11.16 -8.26
C ALA A 62 9.19 12.23 -9.05
N LYS A 63 9.66 12.52 -10.28
CA LYS A 63 8.98 13.46 -11.18
C LYS A 63 7.68 12.82 -11.68
N VAL A 64 6.56 13.48 -11.39
CA VAL A 64 5.21 13.00 -11.73
C VAL A 64 4.45 13.98 -12.64
N ASP A 65 5.15 14.95 -13.23
CA ASP A 65 4.57 15.80 -14.26
C ASP A 65 4.30 15.01 -15.55
N ALA A 66 3.35 15.50 -16.36
CA ALA A 66 2.85 14.78 -17.53
C ALA A 66 3.95 14.47 -18.58
N ARG A 67 5.00 15.30 -18.67
CA ARG A 67 6.13 15.08 -19.59
C ARG A 67 7.01 13.96 -19.06
N SER A 68 7.42 14.04 -17.80
CA SER A 68 8.26 13.02 -17.15
C SER A 68 7.60 11.64 -17.15
N LEU A 69 6.27 11.58 -16.96
CA LEU A 69 5.52 10.32 -17.01
C LEU A 69 5.53 9.68 -18.41
N LYS A 70 5.48 10.48 -19.47
CA LYS A 70 5.56 9.97 -20.86
C LYS A 70 6.96 9.51 -21.26
N GLU A 71 7.99 10.18 -20.78
CA GLU A 71 9.38 9.93 -21.17
C GLU A 71 10.03 8.80 -20.36
N ARG A 72 9.57 8.54 -19.13
CA ARG A 72 10.14 7.48 -18.29
C ARG A 72 9.55 6.11 -18.58
N LYS A 73 10.39 5.08 -18.45
CA LYS A 73 9.89 3.72 -18.33
C LYS A 73 9.15 3.56 -16.99
N CYS A 74 7.94 3.00 -17.03
CA CYS A 74 7.19 2.75 -15.80
C CYS A 74 7.87 1.65 -14.97
N PHE A 75 8.30 2.00 -13.77
CA PHE A 75 9.02 1.09 -12.86
C PHE A 75 8.11 0.05 -12.18
N LEU A 76 6.80 0.08 -12.42
CA LEU A 76 5.86 -0.96 -11.95
C LEU A 76 5.49 -1.95 -13.05
N CYS A 77 5.84 -1.68 -14.30
CA CYS A 77 5.65 -2.64 -15.39
C CYS A 77 6.58 -3.84 -15.21
N PRO A 78 6.08 -5.09 -15.37
CA PRO A 78 6.87 -6.31 -15.13
C PRO A 78 8.21 -6.38 -15.88
N GLU A 79 8.25 -5.82 -17.09
CA GLU A 79 9.43 -5.77 -17.95
C GLU A 79 10.50 -4.76 -17.50
N ASN A 80 10.15 -3.84 -16.60
CA ASN A 80 11.05 -2.81 -16.10
C ASN A 80 11.43 -3.02 -14.62
N LEU A 81 10.93 -4.08 -13.99
CA LEU A 81 11.30 -4.41 -12.60
C LEU A 81 12.79 -4.80 -12.54
N PRO A 82 13.51 -4.41 -11.48
CA PRO A 82 14.86 -4.90 -11.23
C PRO A 82 14.92 -6.44 -11.25
N VAL A 83 16.02 -6.99 -11.72
CA VAL A 83 16.22 -8.45 -11.79
C VAL A 83 16.18 -9.11 -10.41
N GLU A 84 16.61 -8.39 -9.39
CA GLU A 84 16.61 -8.83 -8.00
C GLU A 84 15.22 -8.80 -7.36
N GLN A 85 14.29 -8.01 -7.92
CA GLN A 85 12.95 -7.87 -7.36
C GLN A 85 12.08 -9.07 -7.71
N GLU A 86 11.98 -10.00 -6.79
CA GLU A 86 11.07 -11.13 -6.91
C GLU A 86 9.61 -10.68 -6.83
N ARG A 87 8.75 -11.49 -7.44
CA ARG A 87 7.34 -11.19 -7.60
C ARG A 87 6.49 -12.43 -7.33
N LEU A 88 5.41 -12.26 -6.59
CA LEU A 88 4.40 -13.29 -6.42
C LEU A 88 3.12 -12.91 -7.17
N PRO A 89 2.53 -13.83 -7.95
CA PRO A 89 1.27 -13.55 -8.64
C PRO A 89 0.12 -13.46 -7.63
N PHE A 90 -0.71 -12.42 -7.72
CA PHE A 90 -1.97 -12.33 -7.01
C PHE A 90 -3.12 -12.36 -8.01
N GLY A 91 -3.79 -13.50 -8.09
CA GLY A 91 -4.76 -13.78 -9.14
C GLY A 91 -4.15 -13.65 -10.54
N PHE A 92 -4.93 -13.16 -11.47
CA PHE A 92 -4.48 -13.00 -12.87
C PHE A 92 -3.97 -11.60 -13.18
N ARG A 93 -4.35 -10.61 -12.38
CA ARG A 93 -4.17 -9.20 -12.71
C ARG A 93 -3.07 -8.50 -11.94
N HIS A 94 -2.67 -8.98 -10.77
CA HIS A 94 -1.74 -8.29 -9.89
C HIS A 94 -0.47 -9.09 -9.60
N LEU A 95 0.53 -8.39 -9.11
CA LEU A 95 1.76 -8.93 -8.55
C LEU A 95 1.94 -8.37 -7.13
N VAL A 96 2.43 -9.17 -6.19
CA VAL A 96 2.89 -8.71 -4.89
C VAL A 96 4.40 -8.55 -4.96
N LEU A 97 4.88 -7.34 -4.69
CA LEU A 97 6.29 -6.94 -4.74
C LEU A 97 6.72 -6.40 -3.38
N CYS A 98 7.95 -6.71 -2.96
CA CYS A 98 8.60 -5.96 -1.89
C CYS A 98 8.77 -4.49 -2.33
N ASN A 99 8.34 -3.52 -1.50
CA ASN A 99 8.58 -2.11 -1.79
C ASN A 99 10.03 -1.76 -1.44
N PRO A 100 10.88 -1.35 -2.40
CA PRO A 100 12.29 -1.07 -2.12
C PRO A 100 12.54 0.23 -1.35
N TYR A 101 11.52 1.08 -1.19
CA TYR A 101 11.57 2.33 -0.42
C TYR A 101 10.50 2.33 0.67
N PRO A 102 10.63 1.47 1.69
CA PRO A 102 9.58 1.24 2.67
C PRO A 102 9.30 2.48 3.53
N ILE A 103 8.05 2.55 4.03
CA ILE A 103 7.63 3.48 5.09
C ILE A 103 7.46 2.71 6.40
N PHE A 104 7.18 1.40 6.30
CA PHE A 104 6.85 0.52 7.41
C PHE A 104 7.71 -0.75 7.37
N PRO A 105 7.85 -1.47 8.49
CA PRO A 105 8.68 -2.69 8.59
C PRO A 105 8.29 -3.78 7.59
N GLN A 106 7.03 -3.85 7.21
CA GLN A 106 6.57 -4.68 6.11
C GLN A 106 5.78 -3.78 5.16
N HIS A 107 6.26 -3.68 3.92
CA HIS A 107 5.66 -2.80 2.92
C HIS A 107 5.72 -3.45 1.55
N PHE A 108 4.55 -3.68 0.98
CA PHE A 108 4.38 -4.28 -0.34
C PHE A 108 3.74 -3.28 -1.30
N THR A 109 4.15 -3.34 -2.55
CA THR A 109 3.48 -2.68 -3.68
C THR A 109 2.81 -3.74 -4.53
N ILE A 110 1.56 -3.52 -4.91
CA ILE A 110 0.73 -4.53 -5.58
C ILE A 110 0.20 -3.94 -6.89
N PRO A 111 1.07 -3.83 -7.93
CA PRO A 111 0.68 -3.29 -9.22
C PRO A 111 -0.14 -4.29 -10.04
N THR A 112 -0.92 -3.74 -10.98
CA THR A 112 -1.46 -4.54 -12.08
C THR A 112 -0.34 -5.02 -13.00
N ARG A 113 -0.48 -6.23 -13.56
CA ARG A 113 0.48 -6.77 -14.53
C ARG A 113 0.51 -5.99 -15.84
N LYS A 114 -0.64 -5.43 -16.23
CA LYS A 114 -0.76 -4.55 -17.39
C LYS A 114 -0.73 -3.12 -16.92
N HIS A 115 -0.05 -2.26 -17.66
CA HIS A 115 -0.09 -0.83 -17.41
C HIS A 115 -1.52 -0.31 -17.63
N THR A 116 -2.19 0.06 -16.54
CA THR A 116 -3.55 0.58 -16.54
C THR A 116 -3.61 1.82 -15.66
N PRO A 117 -4.50 2.79 -15.94
CA PRO A 117 -4.61 4.00 -15.12
C PRO A 117 -4.88 3.71 -13.65
N GLN A 118 -4.32 4.55 -12.76
CA GLN A 118 -4.51 4.47 -11.30
C GLN A 118 -5.92 4.91 -10.93
N LEU A 119 -6.90 4.01 -11.11
CA LEU A 119 -8.31 4.19 -10.79
C LEU A 119 -8.79 3.07 -9.88
N ILE A 120 -9.49 3.43 -8.79
CA ILE A 120 -9.96 2.44 -7.80
C ILE A 120 -11.17 1.64 -8.30
N LEU A 121 -12.15 2.29 -8.92
CA LEU A 121 -13.43 1.66 -9.26
C LEU A 121 -13.29 0.42 -10.14
N PRO A 122 -12.49 0.42 -11.24
CA PRO A 122 -12.33 -0.78 -12.07
C PRO A 122 -11.66 -1.96 -11.35
N GLN A 123 -11.05 -1.71 -10.18
CA GLN A 123 -10.28 -2.68 -9.41
C GLN A 123 -10.86 -2.91 -8.01
N TRP A 124 -12.08 -2.44 -7.75
CA TRP A 124 -12.70 -2.52 -6.44
C TRP A 124 -12.79 -3.95 -5.90
N ASN A 125 -13.20 -4.89 -6.74
CA ASN A 125 -13.29 -6.31 -6.35
C ASN A 125 -11.91 -6.90 -6.02
N ASP A 126 -10.86 -6.50 -6.72
CA ASP A 126 -9.51 -6.95 -6.43
C ASP A 126 -9.01 -6.34 -5.11
N PHE A 127 -9.36 -5.08 -4.84
CA PHE A 127 -9.06 -4.42 -3.57
C PHE A 127 -9.67 -5.17 -2.39
N LEU A 128 -10.96 -5.53 -2.48
CA LEU A 128 -11.64 -6.33 -1.45
C LEU A 128 -11.02 -7.72 -1.28
N GLU A 129 -10.66 -8.38 -2.38
CA GLU A 129 -10.02 -9.69 -2.31
C GLU A 129 -8.61 -9.61 -1.71
N LEU A 130 -7.84 -8.56 -2.01
CA LEU A 130 -6.56 -8.27 -1.38
C LEU A 130 -6.71 -8.10 0.13
N THR A 131 -7.65 -7.26 0.59
CA THR A 131 -7.88 -7.04 2.02
C THR A 131 -8.27 -8.32 2.75
N ARG A 132 -9.07 -9.16 2.12
CA ARG A 132 -9.49 -10.44 2.69
C ARG A 132 -8.35 -11.44 2.81
N ARG A 133 -7.49 -11.56 1.79
CA ARG A 133 -6.41 -12.57 1.73
C ARG A 133 -5.15 -12.14 2.45
N LEU A 134 -4.89 -10.86 2.49
CA LEU A 134 -3.76 -10.28 3.20
C LEU A 134 -4.20 -9.73 4.58
N ALA A 135 -5.16 -10.38 5.23
CA ALA A 135 -5.80 -9.90 6.46
C ALA A 135 -4.87 -9.41 7.59
N PRO A 136 -3.63 -9.95 7.80
CA PRO A 136 -2.69 -9.38 8.75
C PRO A 136 -2.07 -8.04 8.33
N PHE A 137 -2.35 -7.58 7.09
CA PHE A 137 -1.88 -6.30 6.58
C PHE A 137 -3.04 -5.33 6.42
N THR A 138 -2.76 -4.04 6.53
CA THR A 138 -3.65 -2.98 6.08
C THR A 138 -3.35 -2.72 4.62
N VAL A 139 -4.35 -2.95 3.76
CA VAL A 139 -4.28 -2.67 2.32
C VAL A 139 -4.87 -1.30 2.06
N PHE A 140 -4.18 -0.49 1.26
CA PHE A 140 -4.64 0.86 0.95
C PHE A 140 -4.35 1.26 -0.50
N TYR A 141 -4.99 2.32 -0.92
CA TYR A 141 -4.90 2.91 -2.25
C TYR A 141 -4.55 4.38 -2.17
N ASN A 142 -3.56 4.78 -2.94
CA ASN A 142 -3.22 6.18 -3.16
C ASN A 142 -3.75 6.62 -4.53
N GLY A 143 -4.66 7.57 -4.53
CA GLY A 143 -5.15 8.16 -5.78
C GLY A 143 -4.04 8.84 -6.59
N PRO A 144 -4.23 9.02 -7.90
CA PRO A 144 -3.20 9.56 -8.79
C PRO A 144 -2.79 11.00 -8.44
N ARG A 145 -3.62 11.72 -7.68
CA ARG A 145 -3.34 13.09 -7.19
C ARG A 145 -3.04 13.15 -5.70
N SER A 146 -2.81 12.01 -5.06
CA SER A 146 -2.57 11.89 -3.60
C SER A 146 -1.13 11.50 -3.29
N GLY A 147 -0.15 11.99 -4.07
CA GLY A 147 1.27 11.74 -3.85
C GLY A 147 1.76 10.37 -4.30
N ALA A 148 1.03 9.65 -5.17
CA ALA A 148 1.51 8.41 -5.74
C ALA A 148 2.72 8.63 -6.64
N SER A 149 3.81 7.87 -6.45
CA SER A 149 5.02 7.95 -7.30
C SER A 149 4.80 7.37 -8.70
N ALA A 150 3.77 6.53 -8.88
CA ALA A 150 3.32 6.00 -10.16
C ALA A 150 1.83 6.30 -10.37
N PRO A 151 1.44 7.57 -10.63
CA PRO A 151 0.04 7.97 -10.76
C PRO A 151 -0.61 7.44 -12.06
N ASP A 152 0.19 6.93 -12.97
CA ASP A 152 -0.17 6.39 -14.28
C ASP A 152 -0.33 4.87 -14.32
N HIS A 153 0.13 4.15 -13.27
CA HIS A 153 0.04 2.69 -13.20
C HIS A 153 -0.73 2.24 -11.96
N ALA A 154 -1.82 1.54 -12.19
CA ALA A 154 -2.69 1.06 -11.12
C ALA A 154 -1.97 0.10 -10.16
N HIS A 155 -2.00 0.46 -8.88
CA HIS A 155 -1.40 -0.34 -7.82
C HIS A 155 -2.11 -0.09 -6.48
N PHE A 156 -2.05 -1.10 -5.63
CA PHE A 156 -2.36 -1.03 -4.20
C PHE A 156 -1.08 -1.13 -3.40
N GLN A 157 -1.19 -0.87 -2.12
CA GLN A 157 -0.11 -1.10 -1.16
C GLN A 157 -0.64 -1.90 0.03
N ALA A 158 0.23 -2.69 0.65
CA ALA A 158 -0.08 -3.40 1.88
C ALA A 158 1.05 -3.21 2.88
N VAL A 159 0.70 -2.94 4.14
CA VAL A 159 1.65 -2.68 5.22
C VAL A 159 1.24 -3.38 6.50
N THR A 160 2.15 -3.52 7.44
CA THR A 160 1.84 -4.05 8.78
C THR A 160 0.63 -3.34 9.37
N ARG A 161 -0.37 -4.10 9.81
CA ARG A 161 -1.56 -3.56 10.48
C ARG A 161 -1.22 -2.98 11.85
N GLY A 162 -1.98 -1.97 12.27
CA GLY A 162 -1.85 -1.34 13.60
C GLY A 162 -0.76 -0.28 13.69
N ILE A 163 -0.08 0.04 12.58
CA ILE A 163 0.97 1.07 12.57
C ILE A 163 0.41 2.45 12.22
N MET A 164 -0.59 2.50 11.35
CA MET A 164 -1.23 3.77 10.98
C MET A 164 -2.24 4.19 12.06
N PRO A 165 -2.30 5.48 12.45
CA PRO A 165 -3.31 5.97 13.40
C PRO A 165 -4.73 5.57 13.00
N LEU A 166 -5.04 5.60 11.71
CA LEU A 166 -6.34 5.20 11.16
C LEU A 166 -6.74 3.75 11.53
N ASP A 167 -5.79 2.82 11.64
CA ASP A 167 -6.10 1.42 12.02
C ASP A 167 -6.75 1.34 13.41
N GLU A 168 -6.29 2.19 14.33
CA GLU A 168 -6.78 2.25 15.70
C GLU A 168 -8.08 3.06 15.77
N GLU A 169 -8.12 4.22 15.12
CA GLU A 169 -9.29 5.11 15.08
C GLU A 169 -10.51 4.42 14.44
N VAL A 170 -10.34 3.73 13.32
CA VAL A 170 -11.42 2.95 12.67
C VAL A 170 -11.91 1.83 13.61
N THR A 171 -11.00 1.17 14.31
CA THR A 171 -11.38 0.10 15.26
C THR A 171 -12.23 0.66 16.41
N GLN A 172 -11.85 1.82 16.94
CA GLN A 172 -12.62 2.52 17.99
C GLN A 172 -13.97 2.99 17.45
N PHE A 173 -14.00 3.60 16.27
CA PHE A 173 -15.23 4.04 15.63
C PHE A 173 -16.20 2.88 15.38
N ILE A 174 -15.71 1.75 14.87
CA ILE A 174 -16.51 0.54 14.68
C ILE A 174 -17.07 0.06 16.02
N ARG A 175 -16.26 -0.04 17.07
CA ARG A 175 -16.71 -0.47 18.40
C ARG A 175 -17.80 0.45 18.96
N GLN A 176 -17.62 1.76 18.85
CA GLN A 176 -18.60 2.75 19.30
C GLN A 176 -19.90 2.67 18.48
N SER A 177 -19.78 2.51 17.15
CA SER A 177 -20.93 2.38 16.26
C SER A 177 -21.70 1.07 16.51
N TYR A 178 -21.00 -0.04 16.77
CA TYR A 178 -21.67 -1.30 17.15
C TYR A 178 -22.37 -1.18 18.50
N ALA A 179 -21.80 -0.48 19.47
CA ALA A 179 -22.46 -0.22 20.75
C ALA A 179 -23.74 0.62 20.58
N SER A 180 -23.77 1.54 19.61
CA SER A 180 -24.94 2.34 19.29
C SER A 180 -25.93 1.69 18.32
N VAL A 181 -25.51 0.73 17.50
CA VAL A 181 -26.34 0.02 16.51
C VAL A 181 -27.23 -1.06 17.17
N TYR A 182 -26.87 -1.54 18.38
CA TYR A 182 -27.81 -2.35 19.15
C TYR A 182 -29.04 -1.54 19.63
N ASP A 183 -28.92 -0.21 19.63
CA ASP A 183 -30.05 0.68 19.96
C ASP A 183 -30.78 1.25 18.72
N ASN A 184 -30.20 1.21 17.52
CA ASN A 184 -30.87 1.67 16.29
C ASN A 184 -30.27 1.02 15.03
N LEU A 185 -31.01 0.08 14.45
CA LEU A 185 -30.76 -0.51 13.15
C LEU A 185 -30.91 0.53 12.03
N SER A 186 -29.89 1.32 11.76
CA SER A 186 -29.78 1.99 10.46
C SER A 186 -28.39 2.58 10.21
N LEU A 187 -27.84 2.24 9.04
CA LEU A 187 -26.89 2.97 8.23
C LEU A 187 -25.40 2.66 8.44
N ILE A 188 -24.93 1.72 7.62
CA ILE A 188 -23.56 1.79 7.10
C ILE A 188 -23.56 2.87 6.02
N HIS A 189 -23.10 4.06 6.34
CA HIS A 189 -22.73 5.06 5.35
C HIS A 189 -21.22 5.02 5.13
N ILE A 190 -20.82 4.51 3.96
CA ILE A 190 -19.50 4.81 3.40
C ILE A 190 -19.65 6.18 2.73
N SER A 191 -19.28 7.24 3.43
CA SER A 191 -19.21 8.56 2.81
C SER A 191 -17.94 8.68 1.99
N GLU A 192 -18.07 8.77 0.68
CA GLU A 192 -16.98 9.33 -0.13
C GLU A 192 -16.76 10.79 0.28
N PRO A 193 -15.50 11.25 0.41
CA PRO A 193 -15.24 12.66 0.62
C PRO A 193 -15.75 13.42 -0.61
N THR A 194 -16.80 14.21 -0.42
CA THR A 194 -17.25 15.18 -1.41
C THR A 194 -16.13 16.16 -1.70
N ARG A 195 -15.70 16.22 -2.94
CA ARG A 195 -14.77 17.25 -3.41
C ARG A 195 -15.47 18.62 -3.40
N PRO A 196 -14.75 19.69 -3.05
CA PRO A 196 -15.08 21.01 -3.54
C PRO A 196 -14.77 21.13 -5.04
#